data_02bcab36203c89280ebd5889dcba0e71
#
_entry.id   02bcab36203c89280ebd5889dcba0e71
#
_cell.length_a   1.000
_cell.length_b   1.000
_cell.length_c   1.000
_cell.angle_alpha   90.00
_cell.angle_beta   90.00
_cell.angle_gamma   90.00
#
_symmetry.space_group_name_H-M   'P 1'
#
loop_
_entity.id
_entity.type
_entity.pdbx_description
1 polymer ?
#
loop_
_entity_poly.entity_id
_entity_poly.type
_entity_poly.pdbx_seq_one_letter_code
_entity_poly.pdbx_strand_id
1 'polypeptide(L)'
;MCIRDRVLLAAARPERVGLRHCPSQDAPDAGATPAGHDAHARMLLAGADALEHAGYLHVGVDLFAQADDPLVRAQRQGRIHRDALGFGAHAATHLVGFGVGAISQLGGCHAQNPLDQPSWEARIDRGHRACNRGVELSEDDHLRAAVLQDILCYGRIGVAQLEAHHRIPFRAYFGDALARLQPLFEDGSLCWDGDAILLDRIARLAAQAIASQFDPLTGATAGGTA
;
A
#
# COMPACT_ATOMS: atom_id res chain seq x y z
N MET A 1 -2.36 19.32 9.38
CA MET A 1 -3.17 19.04 10.59
C MET A 1 -3.45 20.37 11.29
N CYS A 2 -4.70 20.74 11.48
CA CYS A 2 -5.05 22.01 12.10
C CYS A 2 -5.01 21.90 13.65
N ILE A 3 -5.13 23.05 14.34
CA ILE A 3 -5.13 23.08 15.82
C ILE A 3 -6.27 22.19 16.38
N ARG A 4 -7.43 22.21 15.73
CA ARG A 4 -8.60 21.41 16.09
C ARG A 4 -8.29 19.90 16.08
N ASP A 5 -7.58 19.43 15.06
CA ASP A 5 -7.23 18.02 14.91
C ASP A 5 -6.22 17.58 16.00
N ARG A 6 -5.30 18.44 16.37
CA ARG A 6 -4.34 18.19 17.47
C ARG A 6 -5.06 18.04 18.81
N VAL A 7 -6.05 18.88 19.08
CA VAL A 7 -6.86 18.80 20.31
C VAL A 7 -7.67 17.52 20.35
N LEU A 8 -8.32 17.14 19.22
CA LEU A 8 -9.06 15.91 19.13
C LEU A 8 -8.17 14.68 19.32
N LEU A 9 -6.98 14.66 18.69
CA LEU A 9 -6.02 13.58 18.81
C LEU A 9 -5.55 13.43 20.28
N ALA A 10 -5.24 14.54 20.96
CA ALA A 10 -4.79 14.53 22.34
C ALA A 10 -5.90 14.09 23.32
N ALA A 11 -7.16 14.46 23.04
CA ALA A 11 -8.31 14.14 23.90
C ALA A 11 -8.80 12.70 23.68
N ALA A 12 -8.94 12.26 22.43
CA ALA A 12 -9.53 10.96 22.11
C ALA A 12 -8.50 9.82 22.14
N ARG A 13 -7.22 10.10 21.86
CA ARG A 13 -6.13 9.11 21.77
C ARG A 13 -6.54 7.82 21.07
N PRO A 14 -7.05 7.87 19.82
CA PRO A 14 -7.50 6.68 19.12
C PRO A 14 -6.33 5.68 18.97
N GLU A 15 -6.63 4.38 18.94
CA GLU A 15 -5.61 3.34 18.78
C GLU A 15 -4.88 3.47 17.44
N ARG A 16 -5.63 3.86 16.39
CA ARG A 16 -5.13 3.99 15.02
C ARG A 16 -5.59 5.29 14.38
N VAL A 17 -4.74 5.86 13.55
CA VAL A 17 -5.00 7.09 12.79
C VAL A 17 -4.58 6.88 11.35
N GLY A 18 -5.50 7.10 10.41
CA GLY A 18 -5.21 7.18 8.98
C GLY A 18 -4.96 8.64 8.58
N LEU A 19 -3.82 8.90 7.93
CA LEU A 19 -3.46 10.23 7.43
C LEU A 19 -3.75 10.29 5.93
N ARG A 20 -4.91 10.82 5.56
CA ARG A 20 -5.35 10.87 4.16
C ARG A 20 -5.48 12.29 3.66
N HIS A 21 -5.10 12.50 2.39
CA HIS A 21 -5.43 13.71 1.69
C HIS A 21 -6.93 13.74 1.39
N CYS A 22 -7.58 14.85 1.78
CA CYS A 22 -8.95 15.15 1.37
C CYS A 22 -8.86 16.35 0.41
N PRO A 23 -9.07 16.16 -0.90
CA PRO A 23 -9.10 17.28 -1.83
C PRO A 23 -10.24 18.23 -1.43
N SER A 24 -9.97 19.54 -1.44
CA SER A 24 -11.00 20.55 -1.23
C SER A 24 -12.05 20.43 -2.34
N GLN A 25 -13.33 20.48 -1.98
CA GLN A 25 -14.42 20.50 -2.97
C GLN A 25 -14.35 21.74 -3.88
N ASP A 26 -13.71 22.81 -3.37
CA ASP A 26 -13.58 24.10 -4.10
C ASP A 26 -12.36 24.15 -5.03
N ALA A 27 -11.46 23.16 -4.95
CA ALA A 27 -10.26 23.07 -5.79
C ALA A 27 -9.96 21.62 -6.18
N PRO A 28 -10.80 20.98 -7.01
CA PRO A 28 -10.64 19.56 -7.38
C PRO A 28 -9.31 19.26 -8.09
N ASP A 29 -8.71 20.24 -8.76
CA ASP A 29 -7.47 20.11 -9.53
C ASP A 29 -6.22 20.62 -8.81
N ALA A 30 -6.32 21.12 -7.58
CA ALA A 30 -5.18 21.67 -6.84
C ALA A 30 -4.05 20.66 -6.59
N GLY A 31 -4.37 19.36 -6.60
CA GLY A 31 -3.39 18.28 -6.52
C GLY A 31 -2.66 17.98 -7.83
N ALA A 32 -3.18 18.43 -8.97
CA ALA A 32 -2.60 18.14 -10.29
C ALA A 32 -1.50 19.13 -10.71
N THR A 33 -1.31 20.23 -9.97
CA THR A 33 -0.23 21.19 -10.23
C THR A 33 1.00 20.89 -9.40
N PRO A 34 2.24 21.20 -9.88
CA PRO A 34 3.47 21.04 -9.08
C PRO A 34 3.39 21.73 -7.71
N ALA A 35 2.84 22.93 -7.64
CA ALA A 35 2.64 23.67 -6.39
C ALA A 35 1.63 22.96 -5.45
N GLY A 36 0.63 22.29 -6.01
CA GLY A 36 -0.32 21.46 -5.25
C GLY A 36 0.33 20.21 -4.68
N HIS A 37 1.22 19.56 -5.43
CA HIS A 37 1.99 18.41 -4.95
C HIS A 37 2.91 18.77 -3.80
N ASP A 38 3.63 19.91 -3.89
CA ASP A 38 4.48 20.40 -2.80
C ASP A 38 3.69 20.73 -1.53
N ALA A 39 2.53 21.35 -1.66
CA ALA A 39 1.66 21.65 -0.53
C ALA A 39 1.15 20.36 0.11
N HIS A 40 0.74 19.38 -0.69
CA HIS A 40 0.31 18.06 -0.22
C HIS A 40 1.44 17.34 0.54
N ALA A 41 2.65 17.30 -0.02
CA ALA A 41 3.80 16.67 0.62
C ALA A 41 4.12 17.34 1.98
N ARG A 42 4.12 18.68 2.04
CA ARG A 42 4.32 19.41 3.31
C ARG A 42 3.23 19.11 4.35
N MET A 43 1.97 19.01 3.93
CA MET A 43 0.87 18.67 4.83
C MET A 43 1.00 17.24 5.36
N LEU A 44 1.37 16.28 4.51
CA LEU A 44 1.60 14.89 4.88
C LEU A 44 2.74 14.78 5.91
N LEU A 45 3.86 15.44 5.65
CA LEU A 45 5.01 15.48 6.56
C LEU A 45 4.63 16.10 7.91
N ALA A 46 3.97 17.26 7.90
CA ALA A 46 3.53 17.91 9.13
C ALA A 46 2.53 17.07 9.94
N GLY A 47 1.66 16.32 9.25
CA GLY A 47 0.74 15.38 9.88
C GLY A 47 1.47 14.20 10.52
N ALA A 48 2.41 13.61 9.79
CA ALA A 48 3.25 12.51 10.28
C ALA A 48 4.08 12.95 11.50
N ASP A 49 4.74 14.12 11.43
CA ASP A 49 5.49 14.69 12.56
C ASP A 49 4.61 14.85 13.81
N ALA A 50 3.40 15.37 13.64
CA ALA A 50 2.50 15.58 14.77
C ALA A 50 2.02 14.26 15.39
N LEU A 51 1.80 13.21 14.59
CA LEU A 51 1.43 11.88 15.07
C LEU A 51 2.60 11.23 15.81
N GLU A 52 3.80 11.29 15.26
CA GLU A 52 5.00 10.74 15.89
C GLU A 52 5.34 11.46 17.21
N HIS A 53 5.20 12.78 17.27
CA HIS A 53 5.35 13.55 18.53
C HIS A 53 4.27 13.19 19.57
N ALA A 54 3.11 12.75 19.13
CA ALA A 54 2.06 12.25 20.01
C ALA A 54 2.27 10.78 20.44
N GLY A 55 3.36 10.14 20.01
CA GLY A 55 3.76 8.79 20.39
C GLY A 55 3.19 7.68 19.49
N TYR A 56 2.61 8.04 18.34
CA TYR A 56 2.20 7.05 17.35
C TYR A 56 3.37 6.58 16.52
N LEU A 57 3.32 5.32 16.09
CA LEU A 57 4.30 4.70 15.21
C LEU A 57 3.72 4.57 13.81
N HIS A 58 4.50 4.88 12.80
CA HIS A 58 4.12 4.67 11.40
C HIS A 58 4.13 3.17 11.07
N VAL A 59 2.95 2.61 10.85
CA VAL A 59 2.78 1.20 10.48
C VAL A 59 3.10 0.98 9.00
N GLY A 60 2.54 1.82 8.13
CA GLY A 60 2.81 1.79 6.70
C GLY A 60 1.82 2.64 5.93
N VAL A 61 2.20 3.08 4.73
CA VAL A 61 1.39 3.95 3.86
C VAL A 61 0.91 5.20 4.61
N ASP A 62 -0.35 5.24 4.97
CA ASP A 62 -1.04 6.34 5.66
C ASP A 62 -1.44 6.00 7.10
N LEU A 63 -1.07 4.80 7.59
CA LEU A 63 -1.53 4.28 8.87
C LEU A 63 -0.50 4.49 9.99
N PHE A 64 -0.95 5.09 11.07
CA PHE A 64 -0.23 5.25 12.34
C PHE A 64 -0.99 4.56 13.46
N ALA A 65 -0.27 3.97 14.41
CA ALA A 65 -0.88 3.25 15.52
C ALA A 65 -0.10 3.45 16.83
N GLN A 66 -0.75 3.24 17.96
CA GLN A 66 -0.09 3.25 19.26
C GLN A 66 0.92 2.10 19.39
N ALA A 67 1.93 2.26 20.25
CA ALA A 67 3.05 1.32 20.35
C ALA A 67 2.65 -0.11 20.78
N ASP A 68 1.52 -0.24 21.47
CA ASP A 68 0.94 -1.50 21.96
C ASP A 68 -0.12 -2.09 21.01
N ASP A 69 -0.38 -1.45 19.86
CA ASP A 69 -1.31 -1.96 18.86
C ASP A 69 -0.86 -3.31 18.29
N PRO A 70 -1.81 -4.25 18.05
CA PRO A 70 -1.51 -5.54 17.44
C PRO A 70 -0.78 -5.45 16.10
N LEU A 71 -1.03 -4.42 15.26
CA LEU A 71 -0.34 -4.23 13.98
C LEU A 71 1.12 -3.86 14.18
N VAL A 72 1.44 -2.99 15.17
CA VAL A 72 2.82 -2.63 15.51
C VAL A 72 3.59 -3.85 16.01
N ARG A 73 2.96 -4.67 16.86
CA ARG A 73 3.57 -5.93 17.31
C ARG A 73 3.79 -6.89 16.16
N ALA A 74 2.82 -7.04 15.27
CA ALA A 74 2.93 -7.90 14.09
C ALA A 74 4.04 -7.43 13.14
N GLN A 75 4.17 -6.10 12.93
CA GLN A 75 5.24 -5.54 12.11
C GLN A 75 6.63 -5.85 12.68
N ARG A 76 6.84 -5.64 13.98
CA ARG A 76 8.10 -5.98 14.67
C ARG A 76 8.45 -7.46 14.60
N GLN A 77 7.44 -8.32 14.50
CA GLN A 77 7.57 -9.78 14.39
C GLN A 77 7.62 -10.29 12.95
N GLY A 78 7.62 -9.41 11.95
CA GLY A 78 7.63 -9.79 10.54
C GLY A 78 6.34 -10.48 10.07
N ARG A 79 5.18 -10.24 10.75
CA ARG A 79 3.90 -10.93 10.47
C ARG A 79 2.80 -10.03 9.96
N ILE A 80 3.05 -8.70 9.89
CA ILE A 80 2.07 -7.77 9.33
C ILE A 80 1.87 -8.09 7.85
N HIS A 81 0.64 -8.01 7.41
CA HIS A 81 0.26 -8.24 6.03
C HIS A 81 -0.71 -7.14 5.57
N ARG A 82 -0.72 -6.87 4.27
CA ARG A 82 -1.69 -5.96 3.64
C ARG A 82 -2.42 -6.69 2.52
N ASP A 83 -3.74 -6.66 2.58
CA ASP A 83 -4.64 -7.25 1.58
C ASP A 83 -5.67 -6.20 1.10
N ALA A 84 -6.74 -6.65 0.43
CA ALA A 84 -7.82 -5.80 -0.07
C ALA A 84 -8.60 -5.07 1.05
N LEU A 85 -8.54 -5.56 2.29
CA LEU A 85 -9.19 -4.94 3.46
C LEU A 85 -8.28 -3.96 4.20
N GLY A 86 -6.97 -3.96 3.90
CA GLY A 86 -5.97 -3.12 4.55
C GLY A 86 -4.91 -3.92 5.31
N PHE A 87 -4.38 -3.34 6.40
CA PHE A 87 -3.36 -3.99 7.22
C PHE A 87 -3.97 -4.98 8.23
N GLY A 88 -3.41 -6.18 8.26
CA GLY A 88 -3.74 -7.25 9.21
C GLY A 88 -2.52 -7.73 10.00
N ALA A 89 -2.73 -8.19 11.24
CA ALA A 89 -1.67 -8.74 12.07
C ALA A 89 -1.22 -10.15 11.65
N HIS A 90 -1.96 -10.77 10.75
CA HIS A 90 -1.70 -12.10 10.20
C HIS A 90 -2.06 -12.13 8.73
N ALA A 91 -1.22 -12.76 7.90
CA ALA A 91 -1.60 -13.09 6.55
C ALA A 91 -2.71 -14.15 6.57
N ALA A 92 -3.81 -13.87 5.89
CA ALA A 92 -4.83 -14.87 5.62
C ALA A 92 -4.37 -15.74 4.45
N THR A 93 -4.45 -17.06 4.59
CA THR A 93 -4.17 -17.98 3.48
C THR A 93 -5.23 -17.83 2.38
N HIS A 94 -6.46 -17.58 2.79
CA HIS A 94 -7.59 -17.34 1.91
C HIS A 94 -8.47 -16.23 2.49
N LEU A 95 -8.94 -15.34 1.63
CA LEU A 95 -9.93 -14.31 1.95
C LEU A 95 -11.17 -14.58 1.09
N VAL A 96 -12.31 -14.75 1.73
CA VAL A 96 -13.60 -14.91 1.04
C VAL A 96 -14.45 -13.67 1.28
N GLY A 97 -14.72 -12.93 0.22
CA GLY A 97 -15.55 -11.73 0.25
C GLY A 97 -17.03 -12.05 0.05
N PHE A 98 -17.90 -11.52 0.90
CA PHE A 98 -19.35 -11.64 0.79
C PHE A 98 -19.98 -10.27 0.47
N GLY A 99 -21.01 -10.29 -0.38
CA GLY A 99 -21.78 -9.10 -0.73
C GLY A 99 -21.36 -8.46 -2.04
N VAL A 100 -22.00 -7.34 -2.36
CA VAL A 100 -21.80 -6.55 -3.58
C VAL A 100 -20.38 -6.02 -3.63
N GLY A 101 -19.69 -6.21 -4.77
CA GLY A 101 -18.36 -5.69 -5.00
C GLY A 101 -17.24 -6.36 -4.20
N ALA A 102 -17.55 -7.35 -3.35
CA ALA A 102 -16.59 -7.99 -2.47
C ALA A 102 -15.49 -8.72 -3.27
N ILE A 103 -14.25 -8.62 -2.78
CA ILE A 103 -13.09 -9.26 -3.36
C ILE A 103 -12.73 -10.50 -2.53
N SER A 104 -12.46 -11.60 -3.22
CA SER A 104 -11.93 -12.83 -2.66
C SER A 104 -10.50 -13.06 -3.17
N GLN A 105 -9.64 -13.59 -2.30
CA GLN A 105 -8.28 -14.04 -2.61
C GLN A 105 -8.18 -15.51 -2.22
N LEU A 106 -8.14 -16.39 -3.19
CA LEU A 106 -8.22 -17.83 -2.98
C LEU A 106 -7.06 -18.52 -3.72
N GLY A 107 -6.08 -18.98 -2.97
CA GLY A 107 -4.90 -19.63 -3.56
C GLY A 107 -4.22 -18.70 -4.56
N GLY A 108 -4.06 -19.13 -5.80
CA GLY A 108 -3.43 -18.34 -6.86
C GLY A 108 -4.41 -17.45 -7.65
N CYS A 109 -5.59 -17.09 -7.13
CA CYS A 109 -6.52 -16.27 -7.89
C CYS A 109 -7.18 -15.16 -7.03
N HIS A 110 -7.50 -14.05 -7.69
CA HIS A 110 -8.38 -13.02 -7.18
C HIS A 110 -9.71 -13.07 -7.90
N ALA A 111 -10.81 -12.92 -7.16
CA ALA A 111 -12.15 -12.93 -7.71
C ALA A 111 -12.98 -11.79 -7.13
N GLN A 112 -13.88 -11.22 -7.91
CA GLN A 112 -14.73 -10.12 -7.46
C GLN A 112 -16.20 -10.36 -7.81
N ASN A 113 -17.06 -10.04 -6.86
CA ASN A 113 -18.50 -10.02 -7.05
C ASN A 113 -18.92 -8.81 -7.91
N PRO A 114 -20.13 -8.83 -8.54
CA PRO A 114 -20.67 -7.68 -9.24
C PRO A 114 -20.65 -6.41 -8.34
N LEU A 115 -20.36 -5.27 -8.97
CA LEU A 115 -20.29 -3.97 -8.29
C LEU A 115 -21.67 -3.36 -8.04
N ASP A 116 -22.70 -3.89 -8.67
CA ASP A 116 -24.08 -3.45 -8.53
C ASP A 116 -24.95 -4.53 -7.87
N GLN A 117 -25.87 -4.08 -7.04
CA GLN A 117 -26.75 -4.97 -6.27
C GLN A 117 -27.67 -5.83 -7.16
N PRO A 118 -28.34 -5.31 -8.21
CA PRO A 118 -29.22 -6.13 -9.04
C PRO A 118 -28.50 -7.29 -9.71
N SER A 119 -27.30 -7.08 -10.24
CA SER A 119 -26.51 -8.16 -10.85
C SER A 119 -26.08 -9.19 -9.84
N TRP A 120 -25.68 -8.74 -8.62
CA TRP A 120 -25.30 -9.63 -7.53
C TRP A 120 -26.49 -10.50 -7.09
N GLU A 121 -27.65 -9.90 -6.79
CA GLU A 121 -28.89 -10.62 -6.40
C GLU A 121 -29.31 -11.62 -7.47
N ALA A 122 -29.38 -11.21 -8.73
CA ALA A 122 -29.78 -12.07 -9.83
C ALA A 122 -28.89 -13.33 -9.98
N ARG A 123 -27.61 -13.26 -9.59
CA ARG A 123 -26.72 -14.44 -9.58
C ARG A 123 -27.05 -15.37 -8.41
N ILE A 124 -27.26 -14.80 -7.23
CA ILE A 124 -27.62 -15.55 -6.01
C ILE A 124 -28.96 -16.27 -6.20
N ASP A 125 -29.98 -15.58 -6.72
CA ASP A 125 -31.32 -16.13 -6.95
C ASP A 125 -31.32 -17.30 -7.92
N ARG A 126 -30.37 -17.29 -8.88
CA ARG A 126 -30.17 -18.43 -9.81
C ARG A 126 -29.32 -19.55 -9.23
N GLY A 127 -28.89 -19.46 -7.97
CA GLY A 127 -28.00 -20.44 -7.34
C GLY A 127 -26.57 -20.43 -7.87
N HIS A 128 -26.16 -19.35 -8.55
CA HIS A 128 -24.80 -19.21 -9.05
C HIS A 128 -23.88 -18.65 -7.98
N ARG A 129 -22.55 -18.88 -8.15
CA ARG A 129 -21.55 -18.15 -7.36
C ARG A 129 -21.68 -16.65 -7.65
N ALA A 130 -21.54 -15.84 -6.62
CA ALA A 130 -21.64 -14.38 -6.76
C ALA A 130 -20.57 -13.78 -7.67
N CYS A 131 -19.37 -14.36 -7.69
CA CYS A 131 -18.23 -13.91 -8.49
C CYS A 131 -18.57 -13.82 -9.99
N ASN A 132 -18.26 -12.68 -10.63
CA ASN A 132 -18.46 -12.48 -12.08
C ASN A 132 -17.18 -12.15 -12.85
N ARG A 133 -16.09 -11.85 -12.15
CA ARG A 133 -14.77 -11.67 -12.75
C ARG A 133 -13.68 -12.16 -11.81
N GLY A 134 -12.54 -12.51 -12.36
CA GLY A 134 -11.38 -12.94 -11.60
C GLY A 134 -10.14 -12.99 -12.48
N VAL A 135 -9.00 -13.12 -11.83
CA VAL A 135 -7.70 -13.27 -12.46
C VAL A 135 -6.93 -14.38 -11.73
N GLU A 136 -6.32 -15.25 -12.48
CA GLU A 136 -5.33 -16.21 -11.99
C GLU A 136 -3.98 -15.49 -11.94
N LEU A 137 -3.27 -15.62 -10.81
CA LEU A 137 -1.99 -14.96 -10.59
C LEU A 137 -0.86 -15.80 -11.17
N SER A 138 -0.02 -15.15 -11.97
CA SER A 138 1.23 -15.72 -12.48
C SER A 138 2.34 -15.70 -11.40
N GLU A 139 3.44 -16.39 -11.65
CA GLU A 139 4.63 -16.31 -10.80
C GLU A 139 5.20 -14.88 -10.72
N ASP A 140 5.10 -14.10 -11.80
CA ASP A 140 5.46 -12.68 -11.81
C ASP A 140 4.56 -11.85 -10.89
N ASP A 141 3.24 -12.11 -10.89
CA ASP A 141 2.30 -11.43 -9.99
C ASP A 141 2.60 -11.76 -8.52
N HIS A 142 2.94 -13.00 -8.21
CA HIS A 142 3.34 -13.40 -6.85
C HIS A 142 4.64 -12.72 -6.41
N LEU A 143 5.64 -12.66 -7.29
CA LEU A 143 6.91 -11.97 -7.01
C LEU A 143 6.67 -10.47 -6.76
N ARG A 144 5.91 -9.80 -7.63
CA ARG A 144 5.60 -8.37 -7.46
C ARG A 144 4.79 -8.12 -6.20
N ALA A 145 3.80 -8.97 -5.91
CA ALA A 145 3.04 -8.88 -4.67
C ALA A 145 3.94 -8.97 -3.44
N ALA A 146 4.95 -9.84 -3.44
CA ALA A 146 5.92 -9.95 -2.35
C ALA A 146 6.76 -8.68 -2.22
N VAL A 147 7.24 -8.08 -3.32
CA VAL A 147 7.95 -6.79 -3.31
C VAL A 147 7.07 -5.68 -2.74
N LEU A 148 5.81 -5.62 -3.18
CA LEU A 148 4.85 -4.63 -2.69
C LEU A 148 4.58 -4.80 -1.19
N GLN A 149 4.43 -6.03 -0.71
CA GLN A 149 4.27 -6.32 0.73
C GLN A 149 5.47 -5.82 1.54
N ASP A 150 6.68 -6.09 1.08
CA ASP A 150 7.91 -5.64 1.73
C ASP A 150 7.95 -4.11 1.84
N ILE A 151 7.68 -3.40 0.76
CA ILE A 151 7.66 -1.92 0.74
C ILE A 151 6.57 -1.38 1.66
N LEU A 152 5.32 -1.83 1.48
CA LEU A 152 4.15 -1.25 2.13
C LEU A 152 4.05 -1.62 3.62
N CYS A 153 4.51 -2.81 4.01
CA CYS A 153 4.41 -3.31 5.37
C CYS A 153 5.66 -3.03 6.22
N TYR A 154 6.84 -3.00 5.58
CA TYR A 154 8.10 -2.95 6.32
C TYR A 154 8.99 -1.76 5.96
N GLY A 155 8.69 -1.03 4.87
CA GLY A 155 9.53 0.05 4.37
C GLY A 155 10.92 -0.43 3.95
N ARG A 156 11.00 -1.63 3.42
CA ARG A 156 12.24 -2.25 2.88
C ARG A 156 11.90 -3.24 1.79
N ILE A 157 12.90 -3.69 1.03
CA ILE A 157 12.82 -4.82 0.10
C ILE A 157 13.89 -5.83 0.50
N GLY A 158 13.49 -7.04 0.90
CA GLY A 158 14.40 -8.13 1.27
C GLY A 158 14.89 -8.89 0.04
N VAL A 159 15.87 -8.31 -0.67
CA VAL A 159 16.31 -8.81 -1.98
C VAL A 159 16.79 -10.26 -1.92
N ALA A 160 17.65 -10.62 -0.97
CA ALA A 160 18.15 -11.99 -0.86
C ALA A 160 17.03 -13.02 -0.64
N GLN A 161 15.99 -12.65 0.13
CA GLN A 161 14.84 -13.52 0.38
C GLN A 161 13.99 -13.70 -0.87
N LEU A 162 13.77 -12.62 -1.64
CA LEU A 162 13.05 -12.65 -2.91
C LEU A 162 13.78 -13.46 -3.96
N GLU A 163 15.10 -13.27 -4.10
CA GLU A 163 15.94 -14.03 -5.03
C GLU A 163 15.93 -15.53 -4.70
N ALA A 164 16.07 -15.88 -3.42
CA ALA A 164 16.05 -17.27 -2.97
C ALA A 164 14.69 -17.95 -3.19
N HIS A 165 13.59 -17.23 -2.90
CA HIS A 165 12.24 -17.78 -2.99
C HIS A 165 11.76 -17.91 -4.43
N HIS A 166 11.97 -16.87 -5.25
CA HIS A 166 11.48 -16.81 -6.62
C HIS A 166 12.51 -17.23 -7.68
N ARG A 167 13.77 -17.51 -7.25
CA ARG A 167 14.87 -17.94 -8.12
C ARG A 167 15.14 -16.97 -9.26
N ILE A 168 15.15 -15.69 -8.98
CA ILE A 168 15.40 -14.61 -9.94
C ILE A 168 16.64 -13.79 -9.53
N PRO A 169 17.37 -13.20 -10.47
CA PRO A 169 18.35 -12.16 -10.18
C PRO A 169 17.64 -10.80 -10.06
N PHE A 170 17.33 -10.35 -8.84
CA PHE A 170 16.50 -9.18 -8.56
C PHE A 170 16.91 -7.93 -9.32
N ARG A 171 18.21 -7.61 -9.33
CA ARG A 171 18.73 -6.41 -10.02
C ARG A 171 18.49 -6.43 -11.53
N ALA A 172 18.64 -7.59 -12.16
CA ALA A 172 18.39 -7.74 -13.59
C ALA A 172 16.88 -7.77 -13.88
N TYR A 173 16.11 -8.45 -13.04
CA TYR A 173 14.67 -8.60 -13.22
C TYR A 173 13.90 -7.26 -13.08
N PHE A 174 14.26 -6.47 -12.08
CA PHE A 174 13.66 -5.17 -11.80
C PHE A 174 14.53 -3.98 -12.24
N GLY A 175 15.40 -4.18 -13.24
CA GLY A 175 16.33 -3.15 -13.72
C GLY A 175 15.66 -1.83 -14.10
N ASP A 176 14.53 -1.89 -14.84
CA ASP A 176 13.77 -0.71 -15.23
C ASP A 176 13.12 0.01 -14.03
N ALA A 177 12.61 -0.74 -13.06
CA ALA A 177 12.05 -0.17 -11.84
C ALA A 177 13.14 0.53 -11.02
N LEU A 178 14.29 -0.12 -10.86
CA LEU A 178 15.45 0.44 -10.16
C LEU A 178 16.00 1.68 -10.87
N ALA A 179 16.03 1.69 -12.21
CA ALA A 179 16.44 2.87 -12.97
C ALA A 179 15.50 4.07 -12.74
N ARG A 180 14.17 3.84 -12.68
CA ARG A 180 13.21 4.90 -12.34
C ARG A 180 13.36 5.41 -10.90
N LEU A 181 13.81 4.58 -9.99
CA LEU A 181 14.05 4.92 -8.59
C LEU A 181 15.45 5.49 -8.31
N GLN A 182 16.33 5.56 -9.34
CA GLN A 182 17.69 6.06 -9.20
C GLN A 182 17.80 7.42 -8.49
N PRO A 183 16.93 8.43 -8.76
CA PRO A 183 16.99 9.69 -8.04
C PRO A 183 16.81 9.55 -6.52
N LEU A 184 16.01 8.58 -6.06
CA LEU A 184 15.81 8.32 -4.63
C LEU A 184 17.00 7.59 -3.97
N PHE A 185 17.82 6.90 -4.77
CA PHE A 185 19.12 6.37 -4.31
C PHE A 185 20.16 7.49 -4.22
N GLU A 186 20.13 8.45 -5.12
CA GLU A 186 21.07 9.57 -5.16
C GLU A 186 20.84 10.57 -4.03
N ASP A 187 19.58 10.82 -3.63
CA ASP A 187 19.24 11.71 -2.51
C ASP A 187 19.25 11.00 -1.14
N GLY A 188 19.48 9.67 -1.12
CA GLY A 188 19.56 8.87 0.09
C GLY A 188 18.21 8.43 0.69
N SER A 189 17.09 8.73 0.04
CA SER A 189 15.76 8.25 0.46
C SER A 189 15.65 6.74 0.37
N LEU A 190 16.36 6.14 -0.60
CA LEU A 190 16.60 4.70 -0.70
C LEU A 190 18.08 4.40 -0.53
N CYS A 191 18.40 3.35 0.20
CA CYS A 191 19.78 2.88 0.31
C CYS A 191 19.87 1.35 0.29
N TRP A 192 20.98 0.84 -0.25
CA TRP A 192 21.32 -0.56 -0.10
C TRP A 192 21.95 -0.79 1.26
N ASP A 193 21.43 -1.78 1.99
CA ASP A 193 21.99 -2.29 3.23
C ASP A 193 22.21 -3.80 3.09
N GLY A 194 23.40 -4.20 2.71
CA GLY A 194 23.71 -5.58 2.36
C GLY A 194 22.80 -6.07 1.23
N ASP A 195 22.00 -7.07 1.54
CA ASP A 195 21.07 -7.74 0.62
C ASP A 195 19.64 -7.20 0.71
N ALA A 196 19.45 -5.96 1.14
CA ALA A 196 18.17 -5.30 1.23
C ALA A 196 18.24 -3.87 0.68
N ILE A 197 17.09 -3.35 0.27
CA ILE A 197 16.88 -1.92 0.01
C ILE A 197 16.05 -1.37 1.15
N LEU A 198 16.53 -0.33 1.82
CA LEU A 198 15.83 0.34 2.91
C LEU A 198 15.22 1.65 2.42
N LEU A 199 14.04 1.94 2.89
CA LEU A 199 13.36 3.22 2.72
C LEU A 199 13.59 4.06 3.96
N ASP A 200 14.05 5.30 3.79
CA ASP A 200 14.10 6.26 4.88
C ASP A 200 12.68 6.65 5.34
N ARG A 201 12.60 7.53 6.33
CA ARG A 201 11.31 7.99 6.87
C ARG A 201 10.41 8.66 5.82
N ILE A 202 11.00 9.46 4.93
CA ILE A 202 10.26 10.21 3.90
C ILE A 202 9.79 9.27 2.81
N ALA A 203 10.66 8.39 2.33
CA ALA A 203 10.33 7.35 1.35
C ALA A 203 9.21 6.40 1.85
N ARG A 204 9.17 6.11 3.16
CA ARG A 204 8.08 5.31 3.73
C ARG A 204 6.71 6.00 3.65
N LEU A 205 6.64 7.31 3.75
CA LEU A 205 5.39 8.07 3.51
C LEU A 205 5.01 8.05 2.02
N ALA A 206 5.98 7.92 1.12
CA ALA A 206 5.79 7.78 -0.32
C ALA A 206 5.77 6.31 -0.80
N ALA A 207 5.64 5.35 0.12
CA ALA A 207 5.78 3.93 -0.17
C ALA A 207 4.87 3.43 -1.31
N GLN A 208 3.66 3.98 -1.46
CA GLN A 208 2.77 3.62 -2.57
C GLN A 208 3.34 4.03 -3.94
N ALA A 209 3.93 5.22 -4.03
CA ALA A 209 4.54 5.70 -5.27
C ALA A 209 5.80 4.88 -5.62
N ILE A 210 6.56 4.47 -4.62
CA ILE A 210 7.73 3.58 -4.80
C ILE A 210 7.26 2.18 -5.22
N ALA A 211 6.27 1.63 -4.54
CA ALA A 211 5.70 0.32 -4.85
C ALA A 211 5.14 0.26 -6.28
N SER A 212 4.49 1.33 -6.75
CA SER A 212 3.95 1.41 -8.10
C SER A 212 5.02 1.26 -9.20
N GLN A 213 6.30 1.55 -8.92
CA GLN A 213 7.38 1.35 -9.90
C GLN A 213 7.64 -0.13 -10.19
N PHE A 214 7.25 -1.02 -9.30
CA PHE A 214 7.34 -2.46 -9.46
C PHE A 214 6.08 -3.09 -10.07
N ASP A 215 5.01 -2.31 -10.28
CA ASP A 215 3.77 -2.76 -10.92
C ASP A 215 3.88 -2.60 -12.46
N PRO A 216 3.71 -3.68 -13.24
CA PRO A 216 3.79 -3.61 -14.70
C PRO A 216 2.67 -2.76 -15.32
N LEU A 217 1.55 -2.59 -14.62
CA LEU A 217 0.40 -1.81 -15.12
C LEU A 217 0.63 -0.30 -15.02
N THR A 218 1.53 0.16 -14.18
CA THR A 218 1.81 1.60 -13.99
C THR A 218 2.44 2.24 -15.23
N GLY A 219 3.16 1.46 -16.05
CA GLY A 219 3.74 1.94 -17.33
C GLY A 219 2.76 1.92 -18.51
N ALA A 220 1.67 1.16 -18.42
CA ALA A 220 0.73 0.96 -19.53
C ALA A 220 -0.34 2.08 -19.64
N THR A 221 -0.58 2.85 -18.61
CA THR A 221 -1.59 3.93 -18.60
C THR A 221 -1.14 5.22 -19.25
N ALA A 222 0.15 5.37 -19.60
CA ALA A 222 0.67 6.55 -20.30
C ALA A 222 0.56 6.47 -21.83
N GLY A 223 0.07 5.35 -22.40
CA GLY A 223 0.04 5.09 -23.84
C GLY A 223 -1.31 4.72 -24.45
N GLY A 224 -2.40 4.77 -23.70
CA GLY A 224 -3.70 4.29 -24.12
C GLY A 224 -4.76 5.37 -24.33
N THR A 225 -4.56 6.25 -25.30
CA THR A 225 -5.66 6.96 -25.99
C THR A 225 -5.52 6.71 -27.48
N ALA A 226 -6.27 5.76 -27.98
CA ALA A 226 -6.73 5.72 -29.37
C ALA A 226 -8.12 5.05 -29.36
#